data_028933b764262441aa282d4b76a39004
#
_entry.id   028933b764262441aa282d4b76a39004
#
_cell.length_a   1.000
_cell.length_b   1.000
_cell.length_c   1.000
_cell.angle_alpha   90.00
_cell.angle_beta   90.00
_cell.angle_gamma   90.00
#
_symmetry.space_group_name_H-M   'P 1'
#
loop_
_entity.id
_entity.type
_entity.pdbx_description
1 polymer ?
#
loop_
_entity_poly.entity_id
_entity_poly.type
_entity_poly.pdbx_seq_one_letter_code
_entity_poly.pdbx_strand_id
1 'polypeptide(L)'
;NAKKATKILNTSLTHVTMTYPGFFAEKEIKPIVEIIDLILNSNRAGTLSFSLLMLGTINTNVKNLLTMEAWRIFEKMQKEWSAYGKQQIITNREHINELDKLLIYLMAYKELIDESIFKEQGLILYDIGCKIEISQLLISKLRSLLTNKLDMILEYDVLDSLLNSYESYNSYRAYYKSSLKIGNVLEFLLFNTKYPKSLIYIIEELLSNLKDLPNNIKNSHLSSFEEPIFKSYSMLKLSSAKKLLDIEEDEFIYKELDEFLAEISNNLAQTSEELTKTYFSHNNE
;
A
#
# COMPACT_ATOMS: atom_id res chain seq x y z
N ASN A 1 -17.65 -22.11 0.40
CA ASN A 1 -16.55 -21.31 0.99
C ASN A 1 -15.83 -20.44 -0.04
N ALA A 2 -15.39 -20.96 -1.21
CA ALA A 2 -14.70 -20.18 -2.25
C ALA A 2 -15.47 -18.88 -2.64
N LYS A 3 -16.78 -18.94 -2.84
CA LYS A 3 -17.62 -17.75 -3.13
C LYS A 3 -17.55 -16.70 -2.01
N LYS A 4 -17.50 -17.12 -0.74
CA LYS A 4 -17.44 -16.24 0.42
C LYS A 4 -16.06 -15.57 0.52
N ALA A 5 -14.97 -16.32 0.32
CA ALA A 5 -13.61 -15.79 0.24
C ALA A 5 -13.47 -14.78 -0.90
N THR A 6 -13.95 -15.12 -2.11
CA THR A 6 -13.94 -14.19 -3.25
C THR A 6 -14.70 -12.89 -2.95
N LYS A 7 -15.86 -12.97 -2.27
CA LYS A 7 -16.60 -11.77 -1.87
C LYS A 7 -15.79 -10.89 -0.93
N ILE A 8 -15.14 -11.47 0.08
CA ILE A 8 -14.30 -10.73 1.05
C ILE A 8 -13.12 -10.07 0.32
N LEU A 9 -12.42 -10.80 -0.54
CA LEU A 9 -11.28 -10.27 -1.28
C LEU A 9 -11.69 -9.13 -2.24
N ASN A 10 -12.81 -9.29 -2.94
CA ASN A 10 -13.32 -8.23 -3.82
C ASN A 10 -13.75 -6.98 -3.04
N THR A 11 -14.39 -7.15 -1.89
CA THR A 11 -14.75 -6.05 -1.00
C THR A 11 -13.48 -5.34 -0.49
N SER A 12 -12.44 -6.10 -0.15
CA SER A 12 -11.15 -5.54 0.23
C SER A 12 -10.52 -4.69 -0.89
N LEU A 13 -10.65 -5.08 -2.16
CA LEU A 13 -10.17 -4.25 -3.27
C LEU A 13 -10.83 -2.86 -3.28
N THR A 14 -12.13 -2.77 -3.02
CA THR A 14 -12.82 -1.47 -2.93
C THR A 14 -12.23 -0.59 -1.83
N HIS A 15 -11.95 -1.15 -0.64
CA HIS A 15 -11.34 -0.40 0.45
C HIS A 15 -9.91 0.05 0.12
N VAL A 16 -9.10 -0.87 -0.39
CA VAL A 16 -7.69 -0.62 -0.72
C VAL A 16 -7.53 0.42 -1.82
N THR A 17 -8.39 0.39 -2.84
CA THR A 17 -8.36 1.32 -3.98
C THR A 17 -9.19 2.58 -3.75
N MET A 18 -10.01 2.61 -2.68
CA MET A 18 -10.97 3.70 -2.37
C MET A 18 -11.93 4.01 -3.53
N THR A 19 -12.23 3.04 -4.38
CA THR A 19 -13.10 3.17 -5.56
C THR A 19 -14.56 2.87 -5.24
N TYR A 20 -15.15 3.65 -4.35
CA TYR A 20 -16.55 3.47 -3.96
C TYR A 20 -17.52 3.90 -5.09
N PRO A 21 -18.69 3.25 -5.23
CA PRO A 21 -19.24 2.18 -4.39
C PRO A 21 -18.69 0.77 -4.65
N GLY A 22 -17.96 0.51 -5.73
CA GLY A 22 -17.31 -0.76 -6.04
C GLY A 22 -18.12 -2.01 -5.66
N PHE A 23 -17.47 -2.99 -5.06
CA PHE A 23 -18.09 -4.26 -4.64
C PHE A 23 -19.08 -4.14 -3.47
N PHE A 24 -19.24 -2.97 -2.88
CA PHE A 24 -20.32 -2.70 -1.90
C PHE A 24 -21.67 -2.40 -2.53
N ALA A 25 -21.73 -2.08 -3.83
CA ALA A 25 -22.99 -1.81 -4.49
C ALA A 25 -23.83 -3.09 -4.48
N GLU A 26 -25.09 -2.97 -4.02
CA GLU A 26 -26.06 -4.07 -4.02
C GLU A 26 -26.47 -4.52 -5.43
N LYS A 27 -26.06 -3.80 -6.46
CA LYS A 27 -26.31 -4.18 -7.86
C LYS A 27 -25.46 -5.39 -8.21
N GLU A 28 -26.07 -6.37 -8.87
CA GLU A 28 -25.45 -7.57 -9.43
C GLU A 28 -24.44 -7.24 -10.57
N ILE A 29 -23.42 -6.46 -10.28
CA ILE A 29 -22.29 -6.28 -11.19
C ILE A 29 -21.47 -7.55 -11.07
N LYS A 30 -21.21 -8.20 -12.21
CA LYS A 30 -20.33 -9.38 -12.24
C LYS A 30 -18.96 -8.95 -11.73
N PRO A 31 -18.34 -9.65 -10.76
CA PRO A 31 -17.06 -9.25 -10.18
C PRO A 31 -15.96 -8.98 -11.21
N ILE A 32 -15.94 -9.73 -12.30
CA ILE A 32 -14.96 -9.54 -13.37
C ILE A 32 -15.10 -8.18 -14.07
N VAL A 33 -16.31 -7.67 -14.23
CA VAL A 33 -16.56 -6.36 -14.88
C VAL A 33 -16.02 -5.25 -13.99
N GLU A 34 -16.23 -5.34 -12.67
CA GLU A 34 -15.71 -4.37 -11.71
C GLU A 34 -14.18 -4.43 -11.64
N ILE A 35 -13.56 -5.63 -11.67
CA ILE A 35 -12.11 -5.78 -11.70
C ILE A 35 -11.53 -5.14 -12.98
N ILE A 36 -12.16 -5.34 -14.13
CA ILE A 36 -11.73 -4.72 -15.39
C ILE A 36 -11.86 -3.19 -15.32
N ASP A 37 -12.93 -2.67 -14.72
CA ASP A 37 -13.09 -1.23 -14.48
C ASP A 37 -11.99 -0.68 -13.57
N LEU A 38 -11.66 -1.37 -12.49
CA LEU A 38 -10.54 -1.01 -11.60
C LEU A 38 -9.17 -0.99 -12.33
N ILE A 39 -9.01 -1.78 -13.38
CA ILE A 39 -7.78 -1.82 -14.18
C ILE A 39 -7.77 -0.69 -15.22
N LEU A 40 -8.86 -0.52 -15.98
CA LEU A 40 -8.84 0.23 -17.26
C LEU A 40 -9.49 1.61 -17.20
N ASN A 41 -10.31 1.92 -16.21
CA ASN A 41 -11.04 3.19 -16.17
C ASN A 41 -10.13 4.35 -15.74
N SER A 42 -9.68 5.16 -16.68
CA SER A 42 -8.82 6.33 -16.40
C SER A 42 -9.57 7.55 -15.84
N ASN A 43 -10.92 7.52 -15.80
CA ASN A 43 -11.74 8.64 -15.30
C ASN A 43 -12.19 8.44 -13.84
N ARG A 44 -11.90 7.29 -13.26
CA ARG A 44 -12.30 6.95 -11.89
C ARG A 44 -11.07 6.96 -10.99
N ALA A 45 -11.06 7.85 -10.00
CA ALA A 45 -9.99 7.91 -8.99
C ALA A 45 -9.84 6.56 -8.27
N GLY A 46 -8.59 6.19 -7.94
CA GLY A 46 -8.25 4.92 -7.29
C GLY A 46 -8.08 3.74 -8.24
N THR A 47 -8.42 3.86 -9.52
CA THR A 47 -8.15 2.81 -10.52
C THR A 47 -6.70 2.84 -10.99
N LEU A 48 -6.23 1.71 -11.52
CA LEU A 48 -4.85 1.58 -11.99
C LEU A 48 -4.54 2.53 -13.15
N SER A 49 -5.43 2.61 -14.16
CA SER A 49 -5.25 3.53 -15.29
C SER A 49 -5.29 5.00 -14.87
N PHE A 50 -6.10 5.38 -13.89
CA PHE A 50 -6.09 6.73 -13.33
C PHE A 50 -4.75 7.03 -12.65
N SER A 51 -4.24 6.11 -11.83
CA SER A 51 -2.94 6.27 -11.14
C SER A 51 -1.79 6.39 -12.13
N LEU A 52 -1.78 5.60 -13.22
CA LEU A 52 -0.79 5.71 -14.28
C LEU A 52 -0.88 7.03 -15.05
N LEU A 53 -2.09 7.56 -15.26
CA LEU A 53 -2.29 8.87 -15.88
C LEU A 53 -1.72 9.99 -14.97
N MET A 54 -1.99 9.94 -13.67
CA MET A 54 -1.45 10.89 -12.69
C MET A 54 0.09 10.79 -12.62
N LEU A 55 0.64 9.59 -12.59
CA LEU A 55 2.09 9.39 -12.66
C LEU A 55 2.69 10.03 -13.92
N GLY A 56 2.00 9.93 -15.07
CA GLY A 56 2.39 10.59 -16.32
C GLY A 56 2.45 12.10 -16.21
N THR A 57 1.46 12.69 -15.57
CA THR A 57 1.41 14.15 -15.33
C THR A 57 2.56 14.61 -14.43
N ILE A 58 2.80 13.89 -13.33
CA ILE A 58 3.91 14.18 -12.40
C ILE A 58 5.25 14.08 -13.14
N ASN A 59 5.49 12.99 -13.86
CA ASN A 59 6.75 12.76 -14.56
C ASN A 59 7.04 13.84 -15.63
N THR A 60 6.01 14.34 -16.29
CA THR A 60 6.19 15.44 -17.24
C THR A 60 6.71 16.70 -16.57
N ASN A 61 6.24 16.98 -15.34
CA ASN A 61 6.68 18.15 -14.56
C ASN A 61 8.10 18.02 -14.02
N VAL A 62 8.59 16.80 -13.77
CA VAL A 62 9.93 16.53 -13.24
C VAL A 62 10.87 15.89 -14.27
N LYS A 63 10.54 15.98 -15.55
CA LYS A 63 11.28 15.33 -16.63
C LYS A 63 12.79 15.63 -16.64
N ASN A 64 13.16 16.85 -16.28
CA ASN A 64 14.55 17.30 -16.21
C ASN A 64 15.35 16.67 -15.05
N LEU A 65 14.68 16.06 -14.09
CA LEU A 65 15.29 15.32 -12.97
C LEU A 65 15.46 13.83 -13.26
N LEU A 66 14.82 13.32 -14.31
CA LEU A 66 14.87 11.91 -14.69
C LEU A 66 16.03 11.65 -15.66
N THR A 67 16.65 10.49 -15.54
CA THR A 67 17.59 10.02 -16.58
C THR A 67 16.86 9.72 -17.88
N MET A 68 17.62 9.72 -18.99
CA MET A 68 17.08 9.40 -20.29
C MET A 68 16.52 7.97 -20.34
N GLU A 69 17.15 7.04 -19.64
CA GLU A 69 16.74 5.64 -19.51
C GLU A 69 15.43 5.50 -18.75
N ALA A 70 15.29 6.18 -17.60
CA ALA A 70 14.07 6.19 -16.80
C ALA A 70 12.89 6.76 -17.62
N TRP A 71 13.13 7.88 -18.30
CA TRP A 71 12.13 8.48 -19.19
C TRP A 71 11.71 7.54 -20.32
N ARG A 72 12.66 6.87 -20.99
CA ARG A 72 12.38 5.93 -22.08
C ARG A 72 11.56 4.72 -21.63
N ILE A 73 11.88 4.14 -20.47
CA ILE A 73 11.10 3.04 -19.88
C ILE A 73 9.69 3.50 -19.57
N PHE A 74 9.55 4.68 -18.99
CA PHE A 74 8.26 5.25 -18.66
C PHE A 74 7.40 5.51 -19.92
N GLU A 75 7.93 6.13 -20.95
CA GLU A 75 7.22 6.35 -22.25
C GLU A 75 6.78 5.02 -22.88
N LYS A 76 7.66 4.02 -22.84
CA LYS A 76 7.33 2.69 -23.38
C LYS A 76 6.18 2.06 -22.60
N MET A 77 6.23 2.10 -21.27
CA MET A 77 5.16 1.62 -20.40
C MET A 77 3.82 2.28 -20.71
N GLN A 78 3.79 3.63 -20.77
CA GLN A 78 2.56 4.37 -21.09
C GLN A 78 2.00 4.04 -22.47
N LYS A 79 2.87 3.92 -23.48
CA LYS A 79 2.46 3.57 -24.84
C LYS A 79 1.82 2.18 -24.92
N GLU A 80 2.43 1.19 -24.29
CA GLU A 80 1.92 -0.18 -24.26
C GLU A 80 0.61 -0.28 -23.46
N TRP A 81 0.53 0.38 -22.30
CA TRP A 81 -0.69 0.43 -21.51
C TRP A 81 -1.85 1.11 -22.25
N SER A 82 -1.59 2.22 -22.93
CA SER A 82 -2.59 2.90 -23.77
C SER A 82 -3.06 2.04 -24.94
N ALA A 83 -2.18 1.25 -25.53
CA ALA A 83 -2.54 0.31 -26.60
C ALA A 83 -3.43 -0.83 -26.08
N TYR A 84 -3.10 -1.36 -24.89
CA TYR A 84 -3.89 -2.37 -24.23
C TYR A 84 -5.30 -1.88 -23.89
N GLY A 85 -5.46 -0.68 -23.33
CA GLY A 85 -6.78 -0.11 -22.99
C GLY A 85 -7.72 0.15 -24.20
N LYS A 86 -7.20 0.11 -25.44
CA LYS A 86 -7.97 0.28 -26.67
C LYS A 86 -8.44 -1.04 -27.31
N GLN A 87 -8.02 -2.19 -26.78
CA GLN A 87 -8.41 -3.49 -27.31
C GLN A 87 -9.89 -3.78 -26.99
N GLN A 88 -10.63 -4.30 -27.96
CA GLN A 88 -12.08 -4.51 -27.82
C GLN A 88 -12.46 -5.86 -27.18
N ILE A 89 -11.64 -6.89 -27.35
CA ILE A 89 -11.88 -8.23 -26.80
C ILE A 89 -10.59 -8.72 -26.17
N ILE A 90 -10.62 -8.92 -24.84
CA ILE A 90 -9.47 -9.37 -24.08
C ILE A 90 -9.90 -10.53 -23.17
N THR A 91 -9.13 -11.59 -23.16
CA THR A 91 -9.31 -12.72 -22.27
C THR A 91 -8.72 -12.43 -20.89
N ASN A 92 -9.18 -13.13 -19.85
CA ASN A 92 -8.61 -13.02 -18.50
C ASN A 92 -7.09 -13.28 -18.49
N ARG A 93 -6.60 -14.19 -19.33
CA ARG A 93 -5.17 -14.48 -19.45
C ARG A 93 -4.38 -13.31 -20.01
N GLU A 94 -4.94 -12.60 -20.99
CA GLU A 94 -4.32 -11.42 -21.57
C GLU A 94 -4.29 -10.28 -20.56
N HIS A 95 -5.36 -10.09 -19.75
CA HIS A 95 -5.33 -9.12 -18.63
C HIS A 95 -4.17 -9.41 -17.66
N ILE A 96 -3.98 -10.67 -17.27
CA ILE A 96 -2.87 -11.07 -16.38
C ILE A 96 -1.53 -10.76 -17.03
N ASN A 97 -1.33 -11.14 -18.31
CA ASN A 97 -0.08 -10.90 -19.02
C ASN A 97 0.25 -9.40 -19.13
N GLU A 98 -0.75 -8.53 -19.35
CA GLU A 98 -0.52 -7.09 -19.42
C GLU A 98 -0.20 -6.47 -18.05
N LEU A 99 -0.82 -6.98 -16.98
CA LEU A 99 -0.48 -6.59 -15.61
C LEU A 99 0.94 -7.03 -15.22
N ASP A 100 1.37 -8.23 -15.62
CA ASP A 100 2.74 -8.71 -15.41
C ASP A 100 3.76 -7.84 -16.13
N LYS A 101 3.50 -7.46 -17.38
CA LYS A 101 4.36 -6.53 -18.14
C LYS A 101 4.43 -5.17 -17.46
N LEU A 102 3.28 -4.63 -17.04
CA LEU A 102 3.22 -3.36 -16.30
C LEU A 102 4.06 -3.40 -15.03
N LEU A 103 3.94 -4.48 -14.26
CA LEU A 103 4.73 -4.68 -13.04
C LEU A 103 6.23 -4.64 -13.35
N ILE A 104 6.70 -5.35 -14.39
CA ILE A 104 8.11 -5.33 -14.81
C ILE A 104 8.56 -3.91 -15.17
N TYR A 105 7.75 -3.15 -15.91
CA TYR A 105 8.08 -1.76 -16.26
C TYR A 105 8.16 -0.86 -15.01
N LEU A 106 7.22 -0.99 -14.07
CA LEU A 106 7.22 -0.21 -12.84
C LEU A 106 8.43 -0.53 -11.97
N MET A 107 8.83 -1.81 -11.88
CA MET A 107 10.03 -2.22 -11.15
C MET A 107 11.30 -1.65 -11.80
N ALA A 108 11.45 -1.78 -13.12
CA ALA A 108 12.58 -1.22 -13.84
C ALA A 108 12.63 0.32 -13.74
N TYR A 109 11.48 0.97 -13.83
CA TYR A 109 11.38 2.42 -13.69
C TYR A 109 11.78 2.89 -12.28
N LYS A 110 11.28 2.21 -11.25
CA LYS A 110 11.63 2.53 -9.86
C LYS A 110 13.13 2.40 -9.62
N GLU A 111 13.75 1.31 -10.06
CA GLU A 111 15.20 1.09 -9.88
C GLU A 111 16.03 2.19 -10.56
N LEU A 112 15.65 2.58 -11.78
CA LEU A 112 16.33 3.66 -12.49
C LEU A 112 16.19 5.03 -11.80
N ILE A 113 15.09 5.28 -11.10
CA ILE A 113 14.94 6.47 -10.25
C ILE A 113 15.88 6.37 -9.04
N ASP A 114 15.84 5.25 -8.34
CA ASP A 114 16.61 5.04 -7.11
C ASP A 114 18.13 5.12 -7.36
N GLU A 115 18.61 4.69 -8.54
CA GLU A 115 20.02 4.77 -8.94
C GLU A 115 20.46 6.15 -9.46
N SER A 116 19.55 6.92 -10.04
CA SER A 116 19.90 8.07 -10.89
C SER A 116 19.84 9.42 -10.21
N ILE A 117 19.17 9.53 -9.10
CA ILE A 117 19.00 10.80 -8.39
C ILE A 117 19.91 10.82 -7.16
N PHE A 118 20.78 11.82 -7.06
CA PHE A 118 21.47 12.11 -5.80
C PHE A 118 20.43 12.20 -4.67
N LYS A 119 20.79 11.76 -3.45
CA LYS A 119 19.93 11.86 -2.27
C LYS A 119 19.67 13.33 -1.90
N GLU A 120 19.03 14.03 -2.80
CA GLU A 120 18.53 15.39 -2.59
C GLU A 120 17.16 15.35 -1.91
N GLN A 121 16.71 16.48 -1.41
CA GLN A 121 15.44 16.64 -0.72
C GLN A 121 14.26 16.01 -1.46
N GLY A 122 14.21 16.17 -2.80
CA GLY A 122 13.14 15.63 -3.62
C GLY A 122 13.04 14.11 -3.57
N LEU A 123 14.17 13.39 -3.59
CA LEU A 123 14.19 11.93 -3.50
C LEU A 123 13.79 11.44 -2.10
N ILE A 124 14.23 12.15 -1.05
CA ILE A 124 13.84 11.83 0.32
C ILE A 124 12.31 11.97 0.48
N LEU A 125 11.73 13.06 -0.02
CA LEU A 125 10.28 13.29 0.01
C LEU A 125 9.51 12.27 -0.83
N TYR A 126 10.05 11.87 -1.98
CA TYR A 126 9.48 10.79 -2.80
C TYR A 126 9.47 9.45 -2.04
N ASP A 127 10.58 9.07 -1.42
CA ASP A 127 10.67 7.82 -0.65
C ASP A 127 9.77 7.84 0.60
N ILE A 128 9.65 8.98 1.27
CA ILE A 128 8.69 9.19 2.37
C ILE A 128 7.26 8.96 1.86
N GLY A 129 6.89 9.58 0.73
CA GLY A 129 5.56 9.40 0.12
C GLY A 129 5.26 7.93 -0.21
N CYS A 130 6.22 7.23 -0.83
CA CYS A 130 6.11 5.80 -1.12
C CYS A 130 5.91 4.97 0.15
N LYS A 131 6.65 5.24 1.23
CA LYS A 131 6.54 4.51 2.50
C LYS A 131 5.21 4.77 3.20
N ILE A 132 4.70 6.00 3.18
CA ILE A 132 3.37 6.34 3.69
C ILE A 132 2.31 5.53 2.92
N GLU A 133 2.33 5.55 1.59
CA GLU A 133 1.36 4.88 0.75
C GLU A 133 1.39 3.34 0.93
N ILE A 134 2.57 2.73 0.93
CA ILE A 134 2.73 1.29 1.19
C ILE A 134 2.17 0.90 2.56
N SER A 135 2.43 1.73 3.59
CA SER A 135 1.89 1.51 4.94
C SER A 135 0.37 1.62 4.97
N GLN A 136 -0.21 2.63 4.33
CA GLN A 136 -1.66 2.81 4.22
C GLN A 136 -2.34 1.65 3.48
N LEU A 137 -1.74 1.18 2.38
CA LEU A 137 -2.24 0.02 1.63
C LEU A 137 -2.19 -1.27 2.46
N LEU A 138 -1.12 -1.49 3.24
CA LEU A 138 -1.02 -2.63 4.14
C LEU A 138 -2.10 -2.56 5.22
N ILE A 139 -2.23 -1.42 5.90
CA ILE A 139 -3.23 -1.20 6.95
C ILE A 139 -4.64 -1.40 6.40
N SER A 140 -4.97 -0.82 5.25
CA SER A 140 -6.28 -0.96 4.62
C SER A 140 -6.62 -2.43 4.30
N LYS A 141 -5.65 -3.20 3.79
CA LYS A 141 -5.82 -4.65 3.56
C LYS A 141 -6.06 -5.40 4.86
N LEU A 142 -5.24 -5.17 5.88
CA LEU A 142 -5.40 -5.84 7.17
C LEU A 142 -6.74 -5.52 7.83
N ARG A 143 -7.15 -4.26 7.83
CA ARG A 143 -8.45 -3.82 8.36
C ARG A 143 -9.62 -4.46 7.64
N SER A 144 -9.60 -4.48 6.31
CA SER A 144 -10.70 -5.03 5.51
C SER A 144 -10.79 -6.56 5.53
N LEU A 145 -9.69 -7.26 5.80
CA LEU A 145 -9.62 -8.72 5.73
C LEU A 145 -9.62 -9.40 7.11
N LEU A 146 -8.97 -8.81 8.11
CA LEU A 146 -8.61 -9.51 9.34
C LEU A 146 -9.23 -8.94 10.62
N THR A 147 -10.05 -7.89 10.55
CA THR A 147 -10.73 -7.36 11.74
C THR A 147 -11.97 -8.17 12.15
N ASN A 148 -12.49 -9.00 11.27
CA ASN A 148 -13.58 -9.92 11.59
C ASN A 148 -13.06 -11.34 11.80
N LYS A 149 -13.56 -12.03 12.83
CA LYS A 149 -13.28 -13.46 13.07
C LYS A 149 -13.84 -14.30 11.94
N LEU A 150 -13.00 -15.09 11.32
CA LEU A 150 -13.36 -15.94 10.20
C LEU A 150 -13.41 -17.41 10.67
N ASP A 151 -14.21 -18.25 10.00
CA ASP A 151 -14.10 -19.69 10.18
C ASP A 151 -12.74 -20.21 9.66
N MET A 152 -12.25 -21.30 10.19
CA MET A 152 -10.89 -21.81 9.95
C MET A 152 -10.54 -21.99 8.47
N ILE A 153 -11.49 -22.40 7.64
CA ILE A 153 -11.24 -22.62 6.20
C ILE A 153 -11.16 -21.29 5.47
N LEU A 154 -12.06 -20.36 5.80
CA LEU A 154 -12.10 -19.03 5.20
C LEU A 154 -10.88 -18.19 5.65
N GLU A 155 -10.47 -18.32 6.92
CA GLU A 155 -9.24 -17.69 7.43
C GLU A 155 -8.03 -18.14 6.60
N TYR A 156 -7.89 -19.45 6.37
CA TYR A 156 -6.78 -19.97 5.56
C TYR A 156 -6.76 -19.36 4.15
N ASP A 157 -7.89 -19.37 3.45
CA ASP A 157 -8.01 -18.85 2.08
C ASP A 157 -7.67 -17.33 2.02
N VAL A 158 -8.14 -16.56 3.02
CA VAL A 158 -7.89 -15.12 3.10
C VAL A 158 -6.42 -14.83 3.42
N LEU A 159 -5.83 -15.54 4.38
CA LEU A 159 -4.41 -15.37 4.75
C LEU A 159 -3.47 -15.77 3.62
N ASP A 160 -3.78 -16.86 2.90
CA ASP A 160 -3.03 -17.28 1.71
C ASP A 160 -3.06 -16.21 0.63
N SER A 161 -4.25 -15.71 0.30
CA SER A 161 -4.42 -14.63 -0.68
C SER A 161 -3.73 -13.34 -0.27
N LEU A 162 -3.80 -12.97 1.01
CA LEU A 162 -3.12 -11.79 1.55
C LEU A 162 -1.59 -11.91 1.36
N LEU A 163 -0.98 -13.00 1.80
CA LEU A 163 0.47 -13.21 1.68
C LEU A 163 0.94 -13.29 0.22
N ASN A 164 0.16 -13.92 -0.66
CA ASN A 164 0.45 -13.96 -2.09
C ASN A 164 0.35 -12.57 -2.73
N SER A 165 -0.67 -11.78 -2.39
CA SER A 165 -0.81 -10.40 -2.90
C SER A 165 0.32 -9.45 -2.46
N TYR A 166 1.07 -9.83 -1.43
CA TYR A 166 2.24 -9.13 -0.90
C TYR A 166 3.57 -9.76 -1.32
N GLU A 167 3.53 -10.83 -2.16
CA GLU A 167 4.70 -11.65 -2.49
C GLU A 167 5.49 -12.10 -1.25
N SER A 168 4.77 -12.34 -0.16
CA SER A 168 5.32 -12.59 1.17
C SER A 168 5.20 -14.05 1.62
N TYR A 169 4.47 -14.87 0.86
CA TYR A 169 4.18 -16.26 1.22
C TYR A 169 5.43 -17.09 1.46
N ASN A 170 6.39 -17.04 0.54
CA ASN A 170 7.64 -17.81 0.68
C ASN A 170 8.48 -17.34 1.87
N SER A 171 8.56 -16.01 2.09
CA SER A 171 9.27 -15.43 3.23
C SER A 171 8.62 -15.82 4.56
N TYR A 172 7.29 -15.79 4.63
CA TYR A 172 6.55 -16.28 5.78
C TYR A 172 6.83 -17.75 6.05
N ARG A 173 6.74 -18.62 5.04
CA ARG A 173 7.01 -20.07 5.16
C ARG A 173 8.43 -20.36 5.61
N ALA A 174 9.41 -19.62 5.11
CA ALA A 174 10.80 -19.75 5.52
C ALA A 174 10.99 -19.40 7.00
N TYR A 175 10.27 -18.39 7.49
CA TYR A 175 10.39 -17.89 8.87
C TYR A 175 9.63 -18.77 9.87
N TYR A 176 8.33 -19.04 9.63
CA TYR A 176 7.48 -19.72 10.61
C TYR A 176 7.44 -21.23 10.48
N LYS A 177 7.71 -21.82 9.30
CA LYS A 177 7.66 -23.26 9.04
C LYS A 177 6.35 -23.94 9.48
N SER A 178 5.28 -23.20 9.68
CA SER A 178 4.01 -23.62 10.25
C SER A 178 2.83 -23.36 9.32
N SER A 179 1.66 -23.88 9.69
CA SER A 179 0.39 -23.54 9.02
C SER A 179 0.08 -22.04 9.16
N LEU A 180 -0.68 -21.49 8.21
CA LEU A 180 -1.18 -20.12 8.28
C LEU A 180 -2.11 -19.98 9.50
N LYS A 181 -1.82 -18.98 10.32
CA LYS A 181 -2.63 -18.57 11.47
C LYS A 181 -2.61 -17.05 11.53
N ILE A 182 -3.73 -16.43 11.79
CA ILE A 182 -3.88 -14.97 11.85
C ILE A 182 -2.83 -14.32 12.77
N GLY A 183 -2.59 -14.87 13.96
CA GLY A 183 -1.60 -14.35 14.91
C GLY A 183 -0.18 -14.31 14.33
N ASN A 184 0.25 -15.39 13.66
CA ASN A 184 1.58 -15.44 13.04
C ASN A 184 1.71 -14.51 11.84
N VAL A 185 0.63 -14.38 11.03
CA VAL A 185 0.62 -13.48 9.88
C VAL A 185 0.66 -12.02 10.32
N LEU A 186 -0.10 -11.65 11.35
CA LEU A 186 -0.02 -10.30 11.94
C LEU A 186 1.34 -10.04 12.57
N GLU A 187 1.90 -10.99 13.31
CA GLU A 187 3.25 -10.85 13.87
C GLU A 187 4.29 -10.62 12.77
N PHE A 188 4.16 -11.33 11.65
CA PHE A 188 5.06 -11.20 10.51
C PHE A 188 4.92 -9.87 9.77
N LEU A 189 3.69 -9.44 9.50
CA LEU A 189 3.42 -8.25 8.70
C LEU A 189 3.45 -6.94 9.51
N LEU A 190 3.21 -6.98 10.81
CA LEU A 190 3.19 -5.78 11.66
C LEU A 190 4.48 -5.60 12.45
N PHE A 191 5.03 -6.66 13.06
CA PHE A 191 6.02 -6.55 14.14
C PHE A 191 7.41 -7.11 13.81
N ASN A 192 7.61 -7.75 12.67
CA ASN A 192 8.90 -8.36 12.32
C ASN A 192 9.90 -7.30 11.84
N THR A 193 10.82 -6.89 12.72
CA THR A 193 11.86 -5.89 12.44
C THR A 193 12.90 -6.30 11.40
N LYS A 194 12.93 -7.56 10.98
CA LYS A 194 13.86 -8.09 9.97
C LYS A 194 13.22 -8.24 8.59
N TYR A 195 11.91 -8.07 8.50
CA TYR A 195 11.19 -8.23 7.25
C TYR A 195 10.91 -6.87 6.59
N PRO A 196 11.54 -6.55 5.44
CA PRO A 196 11.48 -5.20 4.85
C PRO A 196 10.07 -4.72 4.45
N LYS A 197 9.11 -5.65 4.30
CA LYS A 197 7.72 -5.31 3.98
C LYS A 197 6.81 -5.30 5.23
N SER A 198 7.35 -5.43 6.45
CA SER A 198 6.57 -5.30 7.68
C SER A 198 6.33 -3.83 8.02
N LEU A 199 5.21 -3.55 8.68
CA LEU A 199 4.85 -2.18 9.04
C LEU A 199 5.91 -1.53 9.94
N ILE A 200 6.41 -2.25 10.95
CA ILE A 200 7.41 -1.71 11.86
C ILE A 200 8.72 -1.36 11.15
N TYR A 201 9.17 -2.19 10.20
CA TYR A 201 10.36 -1.91 9.41
C TYR A 201 10.17 -0.66 8.55
N ILE A 202 9.03 -0.54 7.85
CA ILE A 202 8.71 0.62 7.02
C ILE A 202 8.62 1.90 7.87
N ILE A 203 8.03 1.83 9.06
CA ILE A 203 7.94 2.98 10.00
C ILE A 203 9.33 3.37 10.54
N GLU A 204 10.22 2.41 10.82
CA GLU A 204 11.62 2.70 11.21
C GLU A 204 12.37 3.45 10.10
N GLU A 205 12.26 2.98 8.85
CA GLU A 205 12.84 3.64 7.68
C GLU A 205 12.23 5.04 7.45
N LEU A 206 10.92 5.18 7.63
CA LEU A 206 10.21 6.45 7.51
C LEU A 206 10.74 7.47 8.54
N LEU A 207 10.91 7.07 9.79
CA LEU A 207 11.52 7.90 10.83
C LEU A 207 12.94 8.34 10.47
N SER A 208 13.73 7.45 9.87
CA SER A 208 15.08 7.79 9.41
C SER A 208 15.03 8.86 8.32
N ASN A 209 14.18 8.68 7.32
CA ASN A 209 14.05 9.62 6.21
C ASN A 209 13.56 11.00 6.67
N LEU A 210 12.62 11.05 7.61
CA LEU A 210 12.13 12.33 8.15
C LEU A 210 13.25 13.14 8.84
N LYS A 211 14.18 12.47 9.51
CA LYS A 211 15.36 13.11 10.14
C LYS A 211 16.37 13.65 9.13
N ASP A 212 16.43 13.05 7.95
CA ASP A 212 17.35 13.43 6.88
C ASP A 212 16.82 14.62 6.04
N LEU A 213 15.56 15.06 6.28
CA LEU A 213 15.00 16.22 5.59
C LEU A 213 15.74 17.49 5.95
N PRO A 214 16.09 18.35 4.95
CA PRO A 214 16.68 19.65 5.20
C PRO A 214 15.70 20.56 5.95
N ASN A 215 16.22 21.50 6.73
CA ASN A 215 15.46 22.40 7.61
C ASN A 215 14.71 21.68 8.76
N ASN A 216 14.91 20.37 8.92
CA ASN A 216 14.54 19.74 10.18
C ASN A 216 15.52 20.28 11.25
N ILE A 217 15.07 21.29 11.99
CA ILE A 217 15.89 21.90 13.04
C ILE A 217 16.23 20.80 14.02
N LYS A 218 17.53 20.50 14.18
CA LYS A 218 18.02 19.51 15.16
C LYS A 218 17.79 20.05 16.59
N ASN A 219 16.53 20.22 16.92
CA ASN A 219 16.10 20.56 18.29
C ASN A 219 15.98 19.27 19.10
N SER A 220 15.97 19.42 20.41
CA SER A 220 15.71 18.31 21.36
C SER A 220 14.28 17.74 21.27
N HIS A 221 13.43 18.33 20.45
CA HIS A 221 12.01 17.95 20.27
C HIS A 221 11.75 17.48 18.85
N LEU A 222 10.79 16.55 18.69
CA LEU A 222 10.30 16.09 17.40
C LEU A 222 9.57 17.23 16.67
N SER A 223 9.72 17.28 15.36
CA SER A 223 8.92 18.16 14.51
C SER A 223 7.46 17.69 14.42
N SER A 224 6.56 18.56 13.94
CA SER A 224 5.12 18.26 13.79
C SER A 224 4.86 17.06 12.87
N PHE A 225 5.73 16.80 11.89
CA PHE A 225 5.63 15.66 10.99
C PHE A 225 6.35 14.40 11.51
N GLU A 226 7.28 14.50 12.45
CA GLU A 226 7.95 13.35 13.09
C GLU A 226 7.12 12.77 14.22
N GLU A 227 6.44 13.59 15.01
CA GLU A 227 5.70 13.18 16.20
C GLU A 227 4.67 12.07 15.93
N PRO A 228 3.80 12.16 14.89
CA PRO A 228 2.82 11.11 14.61
C PRO A 228 3.48 9.77 14.22
N ILE A 229 4.60 9.80 13.49
CA ILE A 229 5.32 8.57 13.11
C ILE A 229 6.03 7.96 14.31
N PHE A 230 6.63 8.78 15.19
CA PHE A 230 7.22 8.30 16.43
C PHE A 230 6.17 7.66 17.34
N LYS A 231 4.95 8.23 17.41
CA LYS A 231 3.81 7.63 18.12
C LYS A 231 3.46 6.26 17.54
N SER A 232 3.34 6.15 16.21
CA SER A 232 3.07 4.88 15.51
C SER A 232 4.15 3.83 15.77
N TYR A 233 5.42 4.24 15.75
CA TYR A 233 6.54 3.37 16.11
C TYR A 233 6.44 2.86 17.55
N SER A 234 6.14 3.75 18.49
CA SER A 234 5.97 3.40 19.89
C SER A 234 4.81 2.42 20.11
N MET A 235 3.68 2.65 19.44
CA MET A 235 2.53 1.74 19.44
C MET A 235 2.92 0.34 18.97
N LEU A 236 3.65 0.24 17.85
CA LEU A 236 4.15 -1.04 17.32
C LEU A 236 5.12 -1.73 18.28
N LYS A 237 6.02 -1.00 18.92
CA LYS A 237 6.98 -1.57 19.89
C LYS A 237 6.32 -2.04 21.21
N LEU A 238 5.20 -1.45 21.61
CA LEU A 238 4.51 -1.75 22.87
C LEU A 238 3.37 -2.77 22.71
N SER A 239 3.05 -3.17 21.48
CA SER A 239 1.97 -4.12 21.21
C SER A 239 2.49 -5.47 20.69
N SER A 240 1.57 -6.40 20.44
CA SER A 240 1.84 -7.71 19.86
C SER A 240 0.57 -8.25 19.20
N ALA A 241 0.69 -9.16 18.23
CA ALA A 241 -0.46 -9.79 17.59
C ALA A 241 -1.39 -10.46 18.61
N LYS A 242 -0.84 -11.05 19.69
CA LYS A 242 -1.63 -11.68 20.76
C LYS A 242 -2.54 -10.68 21.46
N LYS A 243 -2.05 -9.48 21.80
CA LYS A 243 -2.88 -8.43 22.45
C LYS A 243 -3.99 -7.95 21.52
N LEU A 244 -3.67 -7.75 20.22
CA LEU A 244 -4.62 -7.23 19.25
C LEU A 244 -5.71 -8.23 18.84
N LEU A 245 -5.48 -9.51 19.05
CA LEU A 245 -6.43 -10.59 18.80
C LEU A 245 -7.16 -11.08 20.06
N ASP A 246 -6.94 -10.43 21.20
CA ASP A 246 -7.61 -10.76 22.44
C ASP A 246 -9.06 -10.27 22.37
N ILE A 247 -10.02 -11.20 22.45
CA ILE A 247 -11.46 -10.93 22.36
C ILE A 247 -12.21 -11.85 23.32
N GLU A 248 -13.37 -11.39 23.81
CA GLU A 248 -14.29 -12.21 24.59
C GLU A 248 -14.93 -13.32 23.73
N GLU A 249 -15.44 -14.39 24.39
CA GLU A 249 -15.93 -15.59 23.67
C GLU A 249 -17.05 -15.29 22.67
N ASP A 250 -17.90 -14.31 22.96
CA ASP A 250 -19.06 -13.94 22.14
C ASP A 250 -18.77 -12.85 21.10
N GLU A 251 -17.53 -12.32 21.03
CA GLU A 251 -17.17 -11.29 20.06
C GLU A 251 -16.72 -11.89 18.73
N PHE A 252 -17.12 -11.20 17.63
CA PHE A 252 -16.77 -11.57 16.26
C PHE A 252 -15.87 -10.56 15.57
N ILE A 253 -15.47 -9.49 16.27
CA ILE A 253 -14.66 -8.39 15.73
C ILE A 253 -13.45 -8.20 16.65
N TYR A 254 -12.25 -8.18 16.06
CA TYR A 254 -11.01 -7.80 16.75
C TYR A 254 -10.93 -6.28 16.84
N LYS A 255 -11.65 -5.70 17.79
CA LYS A 255 -11.79 -4.25 17.95
C LYS A 255 -10.45 -3.57 18.22
N GLU A 256 -9.64 -4.14 19.11
CA GLU A 256 -8.29 -3.64 19.42
C GLU A 256 -7.40 -3.59 18.17
N LEU A 257 -7.51 -4.59 17.28
CA LEU A 257 -6.79 -4.60 16.01
C LEU A 257 -7.26 -3.46 15.09
N ASP A 258 -8.57 -3.26 14.96
CA ASP A 258 -9.12 -2.21 14.10
C ASP A 258 -8.74 -0.83 14.58
N GLU A 259 -8.90 -0.55 15.89
CA GLU A 259 -8.55 0.74 16.51
C GLU A 259 -7.04 1.01 16.41
N PHE A 260 -6.20 0.01 16.67
CA PHE A 260 -4.75 0.10 16.55
C PHE A 260 -4.31 0.47 15.11
N LEU A 261 -4.86 -0.22 14.12
CA LEU A 261 -4.56 0.04 12.71
C LEU A 261 -5.11 1.39 12.25
N ALA A 262 -6.31 1.78 12.73
CA ALA A 262 -6.90 3.07 12.43
C ALA A 262 -6.05 4.23 12.96
N GLU A 263 -5.53 4.11 14.17
CA GLU A 263 -4.71 5.15 14.78
C GLU A 263 -3.38 5.33 14.03
N ILE A 264 -2.71 4.24 13.64
CA ILE A 264 -1.50 4.32 12.81
C ILE A 264 -1.81 4.95 11.45
N SER A 265 -2.92 4.59 10.81
CA SER A 265 -3.37 5.20 9.55
C SER A 265 -3.57 6.71 9.68
N ASN A 266 -4.20 7.17 10.76
CA ASN A 266 -4.41 8.58 11.04
C ASN A 266 -3.09 9.33 11.27
N ASN A 267 -2.15 8.73 11.99
CA ASN A 267 -0.82 9.30 12.21
C ASN A 267 -0.04 9.45 10.89
N LEU A 268 -0.12 8.48 9.98
CA LEU A 268 0.47 8.55 8.63
C LEU A 268 -0.15 9.69 7.81
N ALA A 269 -1.48 9.84 7.85
CA ALA A 269 -2.18 10.93 7.17
C ALA A 269 -1.77 12.29 7.74
N GLN A 270 -1.71 12.43 9.06
CA GLN A 270 -1.25 13.65 9.72
C GLN A 270 0.18 14.02 9.33
N THR A 271 1.09 13.05 9.27
CA THR A 271 2.47 13.29 8.79
C THR A 271 2.48 13.82 7.36
N SER A 272 1.69 13.23 6.45
CA SER A 272 1.57 13.71 5.07
C SER A 272 1.05 15.15 4.98
N GLU A 273 0.06 15.52 5.79
CA GLU A 273 -0.48 16.88 5.87
C GLU A 273 0.56 17.89 6.40
N GLU A 274 1.28 17.55 7.46
CA GLU A 274 2.31 18.43 8.04
C GLU A 274 3.51 18.59 7.10
N LEU A 275 3.93 17.56 6.37
CA LEU A 275 4.93 17.66 5.33
C LEU A 275 4.46 18.59 4.19
N THR A 276 3.20 18.45 3.79
CA THR A 276 2.60 19.31 2.75
C THR A 276 2.60 20.77 3.17
N LYS A 277 2.23 21.08 4.42
CA LYS A 277 2.28 22.43 4.97
C LYS A 277 3.71 22.98 5.03
N THR A 278 4.68 22.13 5.37
CA THR A 278 6.06 22.56 5.60
C THR A 278 6.83 22.79 4.29
N TYR A 279 6.64 21.91 3.29
CA TYR A 279 7.48 21.92 2.09
C TYR A 279 6.76 22.34 0.81
N PHE A 280 5.44 22.34 0.76
CA PHE A 280 4.66 22.59 -0.46
C PHE A 280 3.64 23.73 -0.32
N SER A 281 3.36 24.24 0.87
CA SER A 281 2.53 25.46 1.00
C SER A 281 3.40 26.68 0.70
N HIS A 282 3.10 27.37 -0.39
CA HIS A 282 3.60 28.72 -0.58
C HIS A 282 2.85 29.64 0.40
N ASN A 283 3.49 30.07 1.48
CA ASN A 283 3.02 31.23 2.19
C ASN A 283 3.13 32.42 1.23
N ASN A 284 1.98 32.89 0.72
CA ASN A 284 1.90 34.21 0.12
C ASN A 284 2.13 35.22 1.26
N GLU A 285 3.40 35.55 1.53
CA GLU A 285 3.78 36.80 2.18
C GLU A 285 3.86 37.94 1.17
#